data_f88fbdd26a6152e7ab0a995d6c5e3948
#
_entry.id   f88fbdd26a6152e7ab0a995d6c5e3948
#
_cell.length_a   1.000
_cell.length_b   1.000
_cell.length_c   1.000
_cell.angle_alpha   90.00
_cell.angle_beta   90.00
_cell.angle_gamma   90.00
#
_symmetry.space_group_name_H-M   'P 1'
#
loop_
_entity.id
_entity.type
_entity.pdbx_description
1 polymer ?
#
loop_
_entity_poly.entity_id
_entity_poly.type
_entity_poly.pdbx_seq_one_letter_code
_entity_poly.pdbx_strand_id
1 'polypeptide(L)'
;IYKTHIELKKKKEPIVICSCASGVGTANKIKEILFNSLPEDSNLKIITYDYPALIRKQVYDQLMNDYEVVCVIGTLDPNIESMKYIGIQELIINEGQNAIEVYFGKYMTQAQMEIFEKNILRNFTLSNVMNNLTILNPDKLLEHVAKGIDHLQNILHKRFKNRTCFGLYVHICCLVERLVTRQAISNFTDQDFKEKHQEFIDQVNISMKEVKTYYNVEIPDEEIEYIYNYIIND
;
A
#
# COMPACT_ATOMS: atom_id res chain seq x y z
N ILE A 1 -3.68 -34.12 -44.37
CA ILE A 1 -4.28 -34.15 -43.01
C ILE A 1 -3.55 -33.14 -42.17
N TYR A 2 -4.12 -31.93 -42.09
CA TYR A 2 -3.59 -30.86 -41.24
C TYR A 2 -4.06 -31.10 -39.82
N LYS A 3 -3.15 -31.50 -38.91
CA LYS A 3 -3.36 -31.46 -37.46
C LYS A 3 -3.22 -30.01 -37.00
N THR A 4 -4.33 -29.33 -36.82
CA THR A 4 -4.39 -28.07 -36.10
C THR A 4 -4.08 -28.33 -34.63
N HIS A 5 -2.87 -28.05 -34.18
CA HIS A 5 -2.55 -27.95 -32.77
C HIS A 5 -3.25 -26.72 -32.20
N ILE A 6 -4.45 -26.91 -31.66
CA ILE A 6 -5.06 -25.92 -30.76
C ILE A 6 -4.27 -26.03 -29.45
N GLU A 7 -3.28 -25.16 -29.27
CA GLU A 7 -2.71 -24.94 -27.95
C GLU A 7 -3.82 -24.37 -27.06
N LEU A 8 -4.37 -25.23 -26.21
CA LEU A 8 -5.24 -24.81 -25.12
C LEU A 8 -4.42 -23.86 -24.24
N LYS A 9 -4.62 -22.55 -24.40
CA LYS A 9 -4.04 -21.56 -23.50
C LYS A 9 -4.43 -21.95 -22.08
N LYS A 10 -3.45 -22.40 -21.30
CA LYS A 10 -3.62 -22.76 -19.88
C LYS A 10 -4.25 -21.53 -19.19
N LYS A 11 -5.42 -21.71 -18.57
CA LYS A 11 -6.11 -20.64 -17.86
C LYS A 11 -5.18 -20.14 -16.76
N LYS A 12 -4.82 -18.86 -16.80
CA LYS A 12 -3.95 -18.24 -15.81
C LYS A 12 -4.65 -18.22 -14.45
N GLU A 13 -3.87 -18.45 -13.38
CA GLU A 13 -4.37 -18.37 -12.01
C GLU A 13 -4.67 -16.90 -11.66
N PRO A 14 -5.88 -16.56 -11.17
CA PRO A 14 -6.20 -15.20 -10.77
C PRO A 14 -5.51 -14.85 -9.46
N ILE A 15 -4.77 -13.73 -9.46
CA ILE A 15 -4.03 -13.27 -8.29
C ILE A 15 -4.37 -11.82 -7.94
N VAL A 16 -4.35 -11.53 -6.64
CA VAL A 16 -4.32 -10.18 -6.07
C VAL A 16 -2.92 -9.94 -5.52
N ILE A 17 -2.31 -8.82 -5.87
CA ILE A 17 -0.97 -8.47 -5.42
C ILE A 17 -1.10 -7.44 -4.29
N CYS A 18 -0.59 -7.78 -3.09
CA CYS A 18 -0.41 -6.80 -2.03
C CYS A 18 1.00 -6.21 -2.14
N SER A 19 1.08 -4.88 -2.30
CA SER A 19 2.36 -4.17 -2.44
C SER A 19 2.31 -2.82 -1.75
N CYS A 20 3.28 -2.55 -0.87
CA CYS A 20 3.32 -1.33 -0.08
C CYS A 20 4.67 -0.64 -0.18
N ALA A 21 4.64 0.70 -0.28
CA ALA A 21 5.85 1.53 -0.23
C ALA A 21 6.63 1.34 1.08
N SER A 22 5.94 1.04 2.18
CA SER A 22 6.54 0.72 3.47
C SER A 22 7.16 -0.69 3.57
N GLY A 23 7.20 -1.44 2.47
CA GLY A 23 7.91 -2.72 2.35
C GLY A 23 7.04 -3.97 2.48
N VAL A 24 7.68 -5.12 2.24
CA VAL A 24 7.03 -6.44 2.18
C VAL A 24 6.37 -6.85 3.49
N GLY A 25 6.92 -6.42 4.64
CA GLY A 25 6.31 -6.69 5.95
C GLY A 25 4.89 -6.12 6.06
N THR A 26 4.70 -4.87 5.66
CA THR A 26 3.38 -4.23 5.61
C THR A 26 2.48 -4.91 4.57
N ALA A 27 3.01 -5.23 3.39
CA ALA A 27 2.27 -5.94 2.37
C ALA A 27 1.76 -7.31 2.84
N ASN A 28 2.57 -8.05 3.63
CA ASN A 28 2.15 -9.31 4.24
C ASN A 28 1.00 -9.14 5.23
N LYS A 29 1.05 -8.12 6.08
CA LYS A 29 -0.04 -7.84 7.04
C LYS A 29 -1.35 -7.47 6.33
N ILE A 30 -1.28 -6.67 5.26
CA ILE A 30 -2.44 -6.35 4.42
C ILE A 30 -2.97 -7.63 3.74
N LYS A 31 -2.08 -8.48 3.23
CA LYS A 31 -2.45 -9.79 2.69
C LYS A 31 -3.23 -10.63 3.71
N GLU A 32 -2.78 -10.71 4.96
CA GLU A 32 -3.47 -11.45 6.03
C GLU A 32 -4.87 -10.90 6.29
N ILE A 33 -5.03 -9.57 6.39
CA ILE A 33 -6.33 -8.93 6.57
C ILE A 33 -7.25 -9.25 5.38
N LEU A 34 -6.73 -9.13 4.17
CA LEU A 34 -7.48 -9.42 2.94
C LEU A 34 -7.86 -10.90 2.86
N PHE A 35 -6.93 -11.81 3.17
CA PHE A 35 -7.17 -13.25 3.19
C PHE A 35 -8.28 -13.63 4.17
N ASN A 36 -8.26 -13.04 5.37
CA ASN A 36 -9.30 -13.26 6.39
C ASN A 36 -10.65 -12.62 6.01
N SER A 37 -10.68 -11.81 4.97
CA SER A 37 -11.91 -11.20 4.44
C SER A 37 -12.52 -12.01 3.29
N LEU A 38 -11.73 -12.85 2.62
CA LEU A 38 -12.21 -13.69 1.53
C LEU A 38 -13.17 -14.77 2.04
N PRO A 39 -14.17 -15.16 1.24
CA PRO A 39 -14.94 -16.38 1.47
C PRO A 39 -14.06 -17.63 1.43
N GLU A 40 -14.40 -18.63 2.24
CA GLU A 40 -13.60 -19.88 2.39
C GLU A 40 -13.38 -20.64 1.07
N ASP A 41 -14.32 -20.56 0.15
CA ASP A 41 -14.30 -21.22 -1.16
C ASP A 41 -13.85 -20.30 -2.30
N SER A 42 -13.17 -19.19 -1.98
CA SER A 42 -12.61 -18.28 -2.97
C SER A 42 -11.43 -18.91 -3.72
N ASN A 43 -11.46 -18.82 -5.05
CA ASN A 43 -10.36 -19.27 -5.91
C ASN A 43 -9.29 -18.17 -6.15
N LEU A 44 -9.37 -17.07 -5.43
CA LEU A 44 -8.40 -15.97 -5.54
C LEU A 44 -7.16 -16.24 -4.70
N LYS A 45 -6.01 -16.16 -5.32
CA LYS A 45 -4.73 -16.22 -4.63
C LYS A 45 -4.23 -14.82 -4.32
N ILE A 46 -3.75 -14.61 -3.11
CA ILE A 46 -3.15 -13.34 -2.70
C ILE A 46 -1.66 -13.54 -2.54
N ILE A 47 -0.87 -12.73 -3.24
CA ILE A 47 0.59 -12.73 -3.12
C ILE A 47 1.06 -11.36 -2.64
N THR A 48 2.24 -11.32 -2.05
CA THR A 48 2.92 -10.08 -1.69
C THR A 48 4.07 -9.82 -2.64
N TYR A 49 4.28 -8.54 -2.93
CA TYR A 49 5.39 -8.12 -3.76
C TYR A 49 6.03 -6.86 -3.17
N ASP A 50 7.34 -6.78 -3.28
CA ASP A 50 8.07 -5.58 -2.91
C ASP A 50 7.76 -4.46 -3.91
N TYR A 51 7.43 -3.27 -3.41
CA TYR A 51 7.00 -2.16 -4.26
C TYR A 51 8.09 -1.74 -5.27
N PRO A 52 9.37 -1.50 -4.87
CA PRO A 52 10.43 -1.18 -5.81
C PRO A 52 10.69 -2.27 -6.86
N ALA A 53 10.43 -3.54 -6.53
CA ALA A 53 10.55 -4.62 -7.49
C ALA A 53 9.36 -4.67 -8.45
N LEU A 54 8.14 -4.47 -7.94
CA LEU A 54 6.90 -4.51 -8.74
C LEU A 54 6.89 -3.49 -9.87
N ILE A 55 7.38 -2.26 -9.64
CA ILE A 55 7.42 -1.19 -10.64
C ILE A 55 8.45 -1.41 -11.76
N ARG A 56 9.32 -2.41 -11.64
CA ARG A 56 10.29 -2.77 -12.69
C ARG A 56 9.58 -3.45 -13.86
N LYS A 57 9.75 -2.93 -15.07
CA LYS A 57 9.07 -3.43 -16.26
C LYS A 57 9.20 -4.94 -16.45
N GLN A 58 10.39 -5.49 -16.30
CA GLN A 58 10.62 -6.94 -16.46
C GLN A 58 9.81 -7.79 -15.47
N VAL A 59 9.62 -7.28 -14.25
CA VAL A 59 8.90 -7.99 -13.18
C VAL A 59 7.40 -7.99 -13.44
N TYR A 60 6.82 -6.82 -13.68
CA TYR A 60 5.36 -6.79 -13.91
C TYR A 60 4.96 -7.40 -15.25
N ASP A 61 5.79 -7.33 -16.31
CA ASP A 61 5.55 -8.04 -17.56
C ASP A 61 5.54 -9.57 -17.32
N GLN A 62 6.47 -10.09 -16.50
CA GLN A 62 6.49 -11.49 -16.14
C GLN A 62 5.25 -11.90 -15.33
N LEU A 63 4.85 -11.10 -14.33
CA LEU A 63 3.65 -11.36 -13.54
C LEU A 63 2.40 -11.40 -14.41
N MET A 64 2.25 -10.47 -15.36
CA MET A 64 1.14 -10.43 -16.31
C MET A 64 1.17 -11.60 -17.29
N ASN A 65 2.35 -12.16 -17.60
CA ASN A 65 2.48 -13.34 -18.44
C ASN A 65 2.11 -14.63 -17.71
N ASP A 66 2.51 -14.75 -16.44
CA ASP A 66 2.36 -15.98 -15.65
C ASP A 66 0.98 -16.08 -15.00
N TYR A 67 0.38 -14.96 -14.62
CA TYR A 67 -0.87 -14.88 -13.85
C TYR A 67 -1.93 -14.02 -14.53
N GLU A 68 -3.19 -14.20 -14.11
CA GLU A 68 -4.27 -13.24 -14.34
C GLU A 68 -4.29 -12.26 -13.16
N VAL A 69 -3.60 -11.11 -13.29
CA VAL A 69 -3.55 -10.09 -12.23
C VAL A 69 -4.90 -9.40 -12.15
N VAL A 70 -5.62 -9.62 -11.06
CA VAL A 70 -6.94 -9.02 -10.79
C VAL A 70 -6.77 -7.54 -10.45
N CYS A 71 -5.96 -7.25 -9.45
CA CYS A 71 -5.56 -5.90 -9.06
C CYS A 71 -4.33 -5.92 -8.15
N VAL A 72 -3.77 -4.73 -7.94
CA VAL A 72 -2.79 -4.45 -6.88
C VAL A 72 -3.52 -3.74 -5.74
N ILE A 73 -3.29 -4.17 -4.50
CA ILE A 73 -3.79 -3.51 -3.29
C ILE A 73 -2.60 -3.05 -2.46
N GLY A 74 -2.59 -1.78 -2.08
CA GLY A 74 -1.45 -1.23 -1.34
C GLY A 74 -1.66 0.19 -0.83
N THR A 75 -0.58 0.74 -0.32
CA THR A 75 -0.58 2.11 0.23
C THR A 75 -0.26 3.16 -0.82
N LEU A 76 0.40 2.79 -1.91
CA LEU A 76 0.79 3.68 -3.01
C LEU A 76 0.54 3.00 -4.36
N ASP A 77 -0.05 3.75 -5.31
CA ASP A 77 -0.29 3.27 -6.67
C ASP A 77 1.05 3.03 -7.40
N PRO A 78 1.29 1.84 -7.95
CA PRO A 78 2.50 1.57 -8.73
C PRO A 78 2.50 2.28 -10.10
N ASN A 79 1.39 2.94 -10.50
CA ASN A 79 1.23 3.63 -11.78
C ASN A 79 1.53 2.73 -13.00
N ILE A 80 1.15 1.46 -12.94
CA ILE A 80 1.29 0.51 -14.04
C ILE A 80 -0.04 0.46 -14.81
N GLU A 81 -0.09 1.05 -16.01
CA GLU A 81 -1.32 1.20 -16.80
C GLU A 81 -2.06 -0.13 -17.04
N SER A 82 -1.32 -1.24 -17.15
CA SER A 82 -1.89 -2.58 -17.37
C SER A 82 -2.44 -3.24 -16.11
N MET A 83 -2.24 -2.67 -14.92
CA MET A 83 -2.67 -3.21 -13.63
C MET A 83 -3.70 -2.28 -12.99
N LYS A 84 -4.81 -2.86 -12.54
CA LYS A 84 -5.80 -2.16 -11.72
C LYS A 84 -5.25 -1.98 -10.31
N TYR A 85 -5.53 -0.86 -9.68
CA TYR A 85 -5.09 -0.56 -8.31
C TYR A 85 -6.27 -0.20 -7.41
N ILE A 86 -6.20 -0.64 -6.16
CA ILE A 86 -7.08 -0.21 -5.07
C ILE A 86 -6.21 0.23 -3.91
N GLY A 87 -6.33 1.47 -3.50
CA GLY A 87 -5.68 1.97 -2.29
C GLY A 87 -6.28 1.34 -1.04
N ILE A 88 -5.46 0.94 -0.07
CA ILE A 88 -5.95 0.42 1.21
C ILE A 88 -6.90 1.42 1.90
N GLN A 89 -6.65 2.72 1.74
CA GLN A 89 -7.52 3.78 2.23
C GLN A 89 -8.93 3.73 1.60
N GLU A 90 -9.04 3.34 0.33
CA GLU A 90 -10.33 3.23 -0.35
C GLU A 90 -11.17 2.09 0.23
N LEU A 91 -10.51 1.00 0.66
CA LEU A 91 -11.17 -0.12 1.34
C LEU A 91 -11.73 0.30 2.71
N ILE A 92 -11.04 1.22 3.41
CA ILE A 92 -11.38 1.63 4.78
C ILE A 92 -12.48 2.70 4.80
N ILE A 93 -12.41 3.68 3.91
CA ILE A 93 -13.40 4.79 3.85
C ILE A 93 -14.61 4.46 2.97
N ASN A 94 -14.73 3.21 2.56
CA ASN A 94 -15.86 2.71 1.77
C ASN A 94 -16.02 3.36 0.38
N GLU A 95 -14.98 4.01 -0.13
CA GLU A 95 -14.96 4.53 -1.50
C GLU A 95 -14.58 3.44 -2.51
N GLY A 96 -13.99 2.34 -2.04
CA GLY A 96 -13.55 1.22 -2.85
C GLY A 96 -14.63 0.18 -3.20
N GLN A 97 -15.88 0.31 -2.73
CA GLN A 97 -16.93 -0.70 -3.00
C GLN A 97 -17.15 -0.93 -4.49
N ASN A 98 -17.27 0.13 -5.28
CA ASN A 98 -17.42 0.00 -6.72
C ASN A 98 -16.21 -0.69 -7.37
N ALA A 99 -14.99 -0.42 -6.90
CA ALA A 99 -13.78 -1.06 -7.41
C ALA A 99 -13.72 -2.54 -7.02
N ILE A 100 -14.14 -2.89 -5.79
CA ILE A 100 -14.24 -4.28 -5.32
C ILE A 100 -15.22 -5.03 -6.22
N GLU A 101 -16.43 -4.55 -6.39
CA GLU A 101 -17.46 -5.18 -7.21
C GLU A 101 -16.99 -5.35 -8.67
N VAL A 102 -16.41 -4.31 -9.27
CA VAL A 102 -15.92 -4.34 -10.67
C VAL A 102 -14.74 -5.28 -10.86
N TYR A 103 -13.80 -5.34 -9.90
CA TYR A 103 -12.58 -6.13 -10.08
C TYR A 103 -12.74 -7.58 -9.61
N PHE A 104 -13.50 -7.82 -8.56
CA PHE A 104 -13.68 -9.14 -7.96
C PHE A 104 -14.94 -9.87 -8.44
N GLY A 105 -15.94 -9.17 -8.96
CA GLY A 105 -17.24 -9.75 -9.37
C GLY A 105 -17.13 -10.87 -10.41
N LYS A 106 -16.07 -10.89 -11.24
CA LYS A 106 -15.80 -11.98 -12.19
C LYS A 106 -15.36 -13.29 -11.49
N TYR A 107 -14.85 -13.20 -10.27
CA TYR A 107 -14.23 -14.31 -9.54
C TYR A 107 -15.05 -14.78 -8.34
N MET A 108 -16.15 -14.13 -8.06
CA MET A 108 -17.03 -14.41 -6.92
C MET A 108 -18.48 -14.47 -7.38
N THR A 109 -19.26 -15.33 -6.74
CA THR A 109 -20.73 -15.28 -6.83
C THR A 109 -21.28 -14.09 -6.06
N GLN A 110 -22.54 -13.71 -6.30
CA GLN A 110 -23.16 -12.60 -5.57
C GLN A 110 -23.13 -12.81 -4.05
N ALA A 111 -23.42 -14.03 -3.58
CA ALA A 111 -23.38 -14.36 -2.15
C ALA A 111 -21.95 -14.26 -1.56
N GLN A 112 -20.94 -14.68 -2.32
CA GLN A 112 -19.54 -14.55 -1.92
C GLN A 112 -19.12 -13.07 -1.86
N MET A 113 -19.60 -12.25 -2.80
CA MET A 113 -19.32 -10.82 -2.82
C MET A 113 -19.89 -10.11 -1.60
N GLU A 114 -21.15 -10.39 -1.23
CA GLU A 114 -21.77 -9.82 -0.03
C GLU A 114 -21.02 -10.19 1.26
N ILE A 115 -20.53 -11.44 1.36
CA ILE A 115 -19.69 -11.88 2.48
C ILE A 115 -18.36 -11.12 2.48
N PHE A 116 -17.72 -11.01 1.31
CA PHE A 116 -16.44 -10.34 1.16
C PHE A 116 -16.52 -8.86 1.54
N GLU A 117 -17.49 -8.13 1.03
CA GLU A 117 -17.72 -6.71 1.35
C GLU A 117 -17.96 -6.50 2.85
N LYS A 118 -18.82 -7.31 3.46
CA LYS A 118 -19.08 -7.25 4.91
C LYS A 118 -17.81 -7.49 5.72
N ASN A 119 -16.99 -8.48 5.31
CA ASN A 119 -15.76 -8.80 5.98
C ASN A 119 -14.70 -7.72 5.79
N ILE A 120 -14.61 -7.12 4.59
CA ILE A 120 -13.73 -5.98 4.31
C ILE A 120 -14.06 -4.82 5.24
N LEU A 121 -15.33 -4.41 5.32
CA LEU A 121 -15.76 -3.34 6.22
C LEU A 121 -15.37 -3.60 7.68
N ARG A 122 -15.52 -4.84 8.14
CA ARG A 122 -15.18 -5.21 9.51
C ARG A 122 -13.67 -5.25 9.75
N ASN A 123 -12.91 -5.84 8.83
CA ASN A 123 -11.51 -6.16 9.02
C ASN A 123 -10.58 -4.98 8.68
N PHE A 124 -11.00 -4.10 7.75
CA PHE A 124 -10.25 -2.91 7.35
C PHE A 124 -10.65 -1.63 8.09
N THR A 125 -11.03 -1.72 9.35
CA THR A 125 -11.10 -0.50 10.18
C THR A 125 -9.69 0.05 10.41
N LEU A 126 -9.55 1.37 10.52
CA LEU A 126 -8.24 1.99 10.78
C LEU A 126 -7.54 1.36 11.99
N SER A 127 -8.29 1.15 13.08
CA SER A 127 -7.75 0.52 14.29
C SER A 127 -7.23 -0.89 14.03
N ASN A 128 -7.99 -1.74 13.29
CA ASN A 128 -7.56 -3.09 12.97
C ASN A 128 -6.34 -3.10 12.05
N VAL A 129 -6.30 -2.21 11.07
CA VAL A 129 -5.13 -2.06 10.19
C VAL A 129 -3.91 -1.67 11.02
N MET A 130 -4.04 -0.67 11.89
CA MET A 130 -2.92 -0.22 12.73
C MET A 130 -2.46 -1.30 13.72
N ASN A 131 -3.37 -2.02 14.36
CA ASN A 131 -3.01 -3.13 15.25
C ASN A 131 -2.27 -4.27 14.53
N ASN A 132 -2.54 -4.47 13.24
CA ASN A 132 -1.84 -5.48 12.44
C ASN A 132 -0.56 -4.96 11.78
N LEU A 133 -0.43 -3.64 11.59
CA LEU A 133 0.71 -3.05 10.90
C LEU A 133 1.85 -2.61 11.82
N THR A 134 1.63 -2.53 13.13
CA THR A 134 2.66 -2.09 14.08
C THR A 134 2.65 -2.89 15.37
N ILE A 135 3.84 -3.09 15.95
CA ILE A 135 4.04 -3.64 17.29
C ILE A 135 4.11 -2.55 18.36
N LEU A 136 4.22 -1.28 17.97
CA LEU A 136 4.21 -0.14 18.87
C LEU A 136 2.79 0.15 19.35
N ASN A 137 2.65 0.99 20.39
CA ASN A 137 1.33 1.43 20.83
C ASN A 137 0.66 2.27 19.73
N PRO A 138 -0.42 1.79 19.08
CA PRO A 138 -0.99 2.45 17.91
C PRO A 138 -1.52 3.84 18.20
N ASP A 139 -2.17 4.04 19.36
CA ASP A 139 -2.81 5.32 19.71
C ASP A 139 -1.77 6.43 19.87
N LYS A 140 -0.66 6.14 20.58
CA LYS A 140 0.43 7.10 20.75
C LYS A 140 1.15 7.37 19.44
N LEU A 141 1.39 6.33 18.64
CA LEU A 141 2.05 6.48 17.36
C LEU A 141 1.21 7.34 16.41
N LEU A 142 -0.09 7.07 16.33
CA LEU A 142 -1.02 7.88 15.55
C LEU A 142 -1.08 9.34 16.01
N GLU A 143 -1.06 9.58 17.33
CA GLU A 143 -1.07 10.94 17.89
C GLU A 143 0.17 11.73 17.42
N HIS A 144 1.36 11.16 17.56
CA HIS A 144 2.60 11.82 17.14
C HIS A 144 2.67 12.01 15.63
N VAL A 145 2.28 11.01 14.85
CA VAL A 145 2.26 11.09 13.38
C VAL A 145 1.23 12.12 12.91
N ALA A 146 0.04 12.20 13.55
CA ALA A 146 -0.97 13.20 13.24
C ALA A 146 -0.43 14.63 13.41
N LYS A 147 0.21 14.90 14.54
CA LYS A 147 0.85 16.21 14.78
C LYS A 147 1.91 16.54 13.72
N GLY A 148 2.71 15.54 13.33
CA GLY A 148 3.71 15.71 12.28
C GLY A 148 3.08 16.04 10.92
N ILE A 149 2.01 15.33 10.53
CA ILE A 149 1.29 15.59 9.28
C ILE A 149 0.62 16.97 9.30
N ASP A 150 -0.02 17.34 10.42
CA ASP A 150 -0.63 18.68 10.55
C ASP A 150 0.42 19.78 10.46
N HIS A 151 1.59 19.57 11.07
CA HIS A 151 2.70 20.52 10.98
C HIS A 151 3.22 20.62 9.54
N LEU A 152 3.35 19.50 8.82
CA LEU A 152 3.76 19.48 7.41
C LEU A 152 2.75 20.24 6.53
N GLN A 153 1.45 20.01 6.72
CA GLN A 153 0.40 20.78 6.02
C GLN A 153 0.54 22.29 6.24
N ASN A 154 0.87 22.69 7.48
CA ASN A 154 1.05 24.11 7.80
C ASN A 154 2.31 24.69 7.14
N ILE A 155 3.43 23.96 7.14
CA ILE A 155 4.68 24.39 6.48
C ILE A 155 4.47 24.51 4.96
N LEU A 156 3.80 23.53 4.36
CA LEU A 156 3.53 23.51 2.91
C LEU A 156 2.38 24.43 2.49
N HIS A 157 1.68 25.07 3.44
CA HIS A 157 0.46 25.84 3.18
C HIS A 157 -0.57 25.09 2.32
N LYS A 158 -0.62 23.76 2.46
CA LYS A 158 -1.51 22.86 1.70
C LYS A 158 -2.29 21.95 2.64
N ARG A 159 -3.61 21.88 2.45
CA ARG A 159 -4.44 20.86 3.12
C ARG A 159 -4.52 19.61 2.25
N PHE A 160 -4.16 18.48 2.83
CA PHE A 160 -4.22 17.20 2.13
C PHE A 160 -5.62 16.63 2.19
N LYS A 161 -6.01 15.92 1.12
CA LYS A 161 -7.25 15.15 1.10
C LYS A 161 -7.21 14.02 2.15
N ASN A 162 -8.37 13.58 2.59
CA ASN A 162 -8.48 12.47 3.56
C ASN A 162 -7.73 11.22 3.10
N ARG A 163 -7.81 10.90 1.81
CA ARG A 163 -7.08 9.79 1.18
C ARG A 163 -5.56 9.91 1.38
N THR A 164 -5.01 11.07 1.11
CA THR A 164 -3.57 11.34 1.24
C THR A 164 -3.15 11.30 2.70
N CYS A 165 -3.90 11.94 3.60
CA CYS A 165 -3.64 11.85 5.05
C CYS A 165 -3.63 10.41 5.51
N PHE A 166 -4.61 9.60 5.10
CA PHE A 166 -4.69 8.20 5.49
C PHE A 166 -3.47 7.40 5.00
N GLY A 167 -3.10 7.56 3.72
CA GLY A 167 -1.91 6.92 3.15
C GLY A 167 -0.64 7.29 3.93
N LEU A 168 -0.49 8.57 4.27
CA LEU A 168 0.63 9.08 5.08
C LEU A 168 0.62 8.48 6.50
N TYR A 169 -0.55 8.38 7.16
CA TYR A 169 -0.64 7.74 8.49
C TYR A 169 -0.13 6.31 8.44
N VAL A 170 -0.64 5.48 7.52
CA VAL A 170 -0.22 4.08 7.40
C VAL A 170 1.26 3.99 7.06
N HIS A 171 1.73 4.77 6.08
CA HIS A 171 3.13 4.74 5.65
C HIS A 171 4.09 5.13 6.78
N ILE A 172 3.87 6.28 7.43
CA ILE A 172 4.76 6.78 8.46
C ILE A 172 4.73 5.90 9.71
N CYS A 173 3.57 5.38 10.13
CA CYS A 173 3.49 4.46 11.24
C CYS A 173 4.27 3.16 10.99
N CYS A 174 4.13 2.57 9.80
CA CYS A 174 4.92 1.39 9.40
C CYS A 174 6.42 1.69 9.31
N LEU A 175 6.77 2.88 8.81
CA LEU A 175 8.15 3.35 8.75
C LEU A 175 8.77 3.44 10.14
N VAL A 176 8.10 4.09 11.08
CA VAL A 176 8.57 4.22 12.48
C VAL A 176 8.78 2.84 13.11
N GLU A 177 7.85 1.90 12.92
CA GLU A 177 8.01 0.52 13.39
C GLU A 177 9.28 -0.13 12.85
N ARG A 178 9.51 -0.03 11.54
CA ARG A 178 10.72 -0.59 10.90
C ARG A 178 12.00 0.04 11.44
N LEU A 179 12.02 1.35 11.60
CA LEU A 179 13.19 2.07 12.13
C LEU A 179 13.48 1.66 13.58
N VAL A 180 12.46 1.55 14.43
CA VAL A 180 12.59 1.11 15.82
C VAL A 180 13.08 -0.35 15.91
N THR A 181 12.55 -1.21 15.03
CA THR A 181 12.92 -2.65 15.00
C THR A 181 14.19 -2.90 14.20
N ARG A 182 14.84 -1.85 13.67
CA ARG A 182 16.07 -1.94 12.85
C ARG A 182 15.90 -2.83 11.60
N GLN A 183 14.71 -2.91 11.06
CA GLN A 183 14.41 -3.56 9.80
C GLN A 183 14.65 -2.56 8.66
N ALA A 184 15.90 -2.17 8.46
CA ALA A 184 16.26 -1.22 7.40
C ALA A 184 15.92 -1.80 6.03
N ILE A 185 15.26 -1.03 5.20
CA ILE A 185 15.16 -1.28 3.77
C ILE A 185 16.29 -0.47 3.13
N SER A 186 17.25 -1.16 2.54
CA SER A 186 18.25 -0.53 1.68
C SER A 186 17.64 -0.29 0.31
N ASN A 187 16.94 0.79 0.14
CA ASN A 187 16.54 1.27 -1.17
C ASN A 187 17.55 2.31 -1.63
N PHE A 188 17.86 2.30 -2.92
CA PHE A 188 18.70 3.33 -3.50
C PHE A 188 17.91 4.64 -3.56
N THR A 189 18.42 5.69 -2.91
CA THR A 189 17.94 7.05 -3.11
C THR A 189 18.19 7.43 -4.55
N ASP A 190 17.19 7.99 -5.22
CA ASP A 190 17.45 8.74 -6.42
C ASP A 190 18.25 10.01 -6.04
N GLN A 191 19.50 10.05 -6.40
CA GLN A 191 20.38 11.18 -6.10
C GLN A 191 19.82 12.48 -6.68
N ASP A 192 19.12 12.38 -7.79
CA ASP A 192 18.37 13.45 -8.43
C ASP A 192 17.24 14.00 -7.56
N PHE A 193 16.55 13.15 -6.76
CA PHE A 193 15.50 13.58 -5.87
C PHE A 193 16.03 14.50 -4.77
N LYS A 194 17.11 14.10 -4.13
CA LYS A 194 17.75 14.86 -3.06
C LYS A 194 18.20 16.27 -3.54
N GLU A 195 18.86 16.31 -4.70
CA GLU A 195 19.31 17.59 -5.25
C GLU A 195 18.18 18.54 -5.64
N LYS A 196 17.05 17.98 -6.13
CA LYS A 196 15.89 18.77 -6.59
C LYS A 196 14.94 19.17 -5.47
N HIS A 197 14.88 18.40 -4.37
CA HIS A 197 13.85 18.52 -3.35
C HIS A 197 14.39 18.71 -1.93
N GLN A 198 15.62 19.28 -1.77
CA GLN A 198 16.23 19.50 -0.46
C GLN A 198 15.35 20.28 0.50
N GLU A 199 14.68 21.32 0.00
CA GLU A 199 13.76 22.12 0.82
C GLU A 199 12.60 21.29 1.38
N PHE A 200 12.03 20.39 0.56
CA PHE A 200 10.97 19.48 1.00
C PHE A 200 11.49 18.48 2.04
N ILE A 201 12.68 17.95 1.85
CA ILE A 201 13.34 17.07 2.82
C ILE A 201 13.48 17.75 4.17
N ASP A 202 13.94 19.00 4.18
CA ASP A 202 14.09 19.80 5.40
C ASP A 202 12.74 20.05 6.07
N GLN A 203 11.69 20.38 5.29
CA GLN A 203 10.33 20.59 5.78
C GLN A 203 9.74 19.34 6.43
N VAL A 204 9.93 18.14 5.83
CA VAL A 204 9.51 16.87 6.42
C VAL A 204 10.30 16.59 7.71
N ASN A 205 11.60 16.78 7.71
CA ASN A 205 12.44 16.59 8.90
C ASN A 205 12.03 17.51 10.07
N ILE A 206 11.67 18.75 9.78
CA ILE A 206 11.16 19.70 10.78
C ILE A 206 9.79 19.23 11.29
N SER A 207 8.89 18.87 10.40
CA SER A 207 7.53 18.48 10.77
C SER A 207 7.49 17.20 11.61
N MET A 208 8.37 16.24 11.33
CA MET A 208 8.45 14.94 12.01
C MET A 208 9.38 14.93 13.22
N LYS A 209 9.87 16.10 13.67
CA LYS A 209 10.82 16.21 14.79
C LYS A 209 10.32 15.52 16.08
N GLU A 210 9.03 15.67 16.42
CA GLU A 210 8.45 15.04 17.61
C GLU A 210 8.48 13.51 17.49
N VAL A 211 8.09 12.96 16.34
CA VAL A 211 8.15 11.51 16.04
C VAL A 211 9.59 11.00 16.17
N LYS A 212 10.54 11.67 15.50
CA LYS A 212 11.96 11.31 15.53
C LYS A 212 12.52 11.29 16.94
N THR A 213 12.22 12.33 17.73
CA THR A 213 12.69 12.45 19.11
C THR A 213 12.08 11.40 20.02
N TYR A 214 10.75 11.17 19.94
CA TYR A 214 10.04 10.24 20.82
C TYR A 214 10.45 8.79 20.59
N TYR A 215 10.60 8.39 19.34
CA TYR A 215 10.96 7.01 18.98
C TYR A 215 12.47 6.80 18.79
N ASN A 216 13.27 7.86 18.93
CA ASN A 216 14.73 7.86 18.74
C ASN A 216 15.13 7.26 17.37
N VAL A 217 14.53 7.78 16.32
CA VAL A 217 14.73 7.34 14.92
C VAL A 217 15.09 8.51 14.01
N GLU A 218 15.76 8.23 12.91
CA GLU A 218 15.97 9.16 11.80
C GLU A 218 15.21 8.65 10.57
N ILE A 219 14.56 9.55 9.85
CA ILE A 219 13.82 9.23 8.63
C ILE A 219 14.80 9.33 7.45
N PRO A 220 15.07 8.22 6.73
CA PRO A 220 15.93 8.26 5.55
C PRO A 220 15.32 9.09 4.41
N ASP A 221 16.18 9.71 3.59
CA ASP A 221 15.75 10.55 2.46
C ASP A 221 14.91 9.76 1.45
N GLU A 222 15.17 8.46 1.28
CA GLU A 222 14.40 7.54 0.44
C GLU A 222 12.92 7.43 0.88
N GLU A 223 12.70 7.43 2.18
CA GLU A 223 11.35 7.38 2.73
C GLU A 223 10.63 8.73 2.59
N ILE A 224 11.39 9.83 2.54
CA ILE A 224 10.85 11.18 2.27
C ILE A 224 10.40 11.29 0.81
N GLU A 225 11.06 10.62 -0.13
CA GLU A 225 10.62 10.54 -1.52
C GLU A 225 9.23 9.87 -1.63
N TYR A 226 8.96 8.81 -0.86
CA TYR A 226 7.61 8.23 -0.81
C TYR A 226 6.58 9.20 -0.24
N ILE A 227 6.91 9.95 0.83
CA ILE A 227 6.04 11.01 1.37
C ILE A 227 5.74 12.06 0.30
N TYR A 228 6.76 12.48 -0.48
CA TYR A 228 6.61 13.40 -1.58
C TYR A 228 5.61 12.88 -2.62
N ASN A 229 5.73 11.59 -3.00
CA ASN A 229 4.85 10.96 -4.00
C ASN A 229 3.39 10.89 -3.55
N TYR A 230 3.11 10.76 -2.25
CA TYR A 230 1.74 10.89 -1.72
C TYR A 230 1.18 12.29 -1.91
N ILE A 231 2.01 13.32 -1.71
CA ILE A 231 1.58 14.72 -1.68
C ILE A 231 1.46 15.33 -3.07
N ILE A 232 2.33 14.95 -4.01
CA ILE A 232 2.29 15.46 -5.38
C ILE A 232 1.08 14.96 -6.16
N ASN A 233 0.58 13.77 -5.81
CA ASN A 233 -0.59 13.14 -6.42
C ASN A 233 -1.92 13.46 -5.70
N ASP A 234 -1.90 14.40 -4.75
CA ASP A 234 -3.06 14.79 -3.94
C ASP A 234 -4.09 15.68 -4.68
#